data_bafa9adabd5eedf18b51eb364f87cad1
#
_entry.id   bafa9adabd5eedf18b51eb364f87cad1
#
_cell.length_a   1.000
_cell.length_b   1.000
_cell.length_c   1.000
_cell.angle_alpha   90.00
_cell.angle_beta   90.00
_cell.angle_gamma   90.00
#
_symmetry.space_group_name_H-M   'P 1'
#
loop_
_entity.id
_entity.type
_entity.pdbx_description
1 polymer ?
#
loop_
_entity_poly.entity_id
_entity_poly.type
_entity_poly.pdbx_seq_one_letter_code
_entity_poly.pdbx_strand_id
1 'polypeptide(L)'
;MTLGVRGLIHDRASNSIFLIRHTYVPGWQLPGGGVEVGETLVEALTRELAEEGNIVLTTPPLLKSMHFNRHSSNRDHVGFYLIENFNQTAPKLPDHEIAEAGFFPLDRLPKDTTPATLRRIAEVFAGELVSPYW
;
A
#
# COMPACT_ATOMS: atom_id res chain seq x y z
N MET A 1 -3.88 7.01 16.02
CA MET A 1 -4.72 6.55 14.90
C MET A 1 -5.20 5.14 15.16
N THR A 2 -6.47 4.94 14.94
CA THR A 2 -7.08 3.62 15.13
C THR A 2 -7.47 2.96 13.80
N LEU A 3 -7.25 3.65 12.68
CA LEU A 3 -7.63 3.16 11.36
C LEU A 3 -6.64 3.67 10.31
N GLY A 4 -6.16 2.76 9.48
CA GLY A 4 -5.30 3.06 8.36
C GLY A 4 -5.77 2.39 7.08
N VAL A 5 -5.19 2.78 5.97
CA VAL A 5 -5.42 2.18 4.65
C VAL A 5 -4.09 1.89 3.98
N ARG A 6 -4.04 0.80 3.24
CA ARG A 6 -2.91 0.43 2.38
C ARG A 6 -3.42 -0.07 1.05
N GLY A 7 -2.73 0.27 -0.03
CA GLY A 7 -3.10 -0.16 -1.37
C GLY A 7 -2.00 -0.98 -2.02
N LEU A 8 -2.37 -2.14 -2.57
CA LEU A 8 -1.51 -2.90 -3.46
C LEU A 8 -1.88 -2.52 -4.88
N ILE A 9 -1.00 -1.76 -5.52
CA ILE A 9 -1.20 -1.25 -6.88
C ILE A 9 -0.49 -2.18 -7.82
N HIS A 10 -1.26 -2.92 -8.60
CA HIS A 10 -0.76 -3.95 -9.49
C HIS A 10 -0.88 -3.49 -10.93
N ASP A 11 0.25 -3.33 -11.61
CA ASP A 11 0.32 -3.12 -13.05
C ASP A 11 0.35 -4.49 -13.72
N ARG A 12 -0.77 -4.89 -14.30
CA ARG A 12 -0.90 -6.21 -14.93
C ARG A 12 0.00 -6.38 -16.14
N ALA A 13 0.23 -5.31 -16.91
CA ALA A 13 1.03 -5.38 -18.12
C ALA A 13 2.47 -5.79 -17.83
N SER A 14 3.07 -5.25 -16.76
CA SER A 14 4.43 -5.57 -16.34
C SER A 14 4.51 -6.59 -15.21
N ASN A 15 3.36 -6.98 -14.66
CA ASN A 15 3.26 -7.82 -13.46
C ASN A 15 4.11 -7.28 -12.31
N SER A 16 3.94 -5.98 -12.06
CA SER A 16 4.71 -5.24 -11.06
C SER A 16 3.78 -4.62 -10.04
N ILE A 17 4.32 -4.34 -8.85
CA ILE A 17 3.58 -3.64 -7.79
C ILE A 17 4.34 -2.41 -7.36
N PHE A 18 3.59 -1.39 -6.92
CA PHE A 18 4.15 -0.14 -6.45
C PHE A 18 4.53 -0.24 -4.98
N LEU A 19 5.78 0.05 -4.67
CA LEU A 19 6.30 0.05 -3.31
C LEU A 19 6.95 1.38 -3.01
N ILE A 20 6.94 1.76 -1.73
CA ILE A 20 7.58 2.97 -1.22
C ILE A 20 8.56 2.60 -0.11
N ARG A 21 9.56 3.45 0.06
CA ARG A 21 10.49 3.40 1.19
C ARG A 21 10.50 4.77 1.85
N HIS A 22 10.16 4.80 3.14
CA HIS A 22 10.17 6.04 3.93
C HIS A 22 11.59 6.47 4.31
N THR A 23 11.78 7.76 4.56
CA THR A 23 13.08 8.28 5.03
C THR A 23 13.38 7.87 6.47
N TYR A 24 12.35 7.58 7.26
CA TYR A 24 12.48 7.40 8.72
C TYR A 24 12.12 5.98 9.20
N VAL A 25 11.65 5.11 8.31
CA VAL A 25 11.28 3.73 8.65
C VAL A 25 11.95 2.79 7.67
N PRO A 26 12.65 1.73 8.13
CA PRO A 26 13.31 0.81 7.22
C PRO A 26 12.31 -0.07 6.46
N GLY A 27 12.72 -0.50 5.27
CA GLY A 27 12.00 -1.48 4.46
C GLY A 27 11.08 -0.87 3.43
N TRP A 28 10.80 -1.66 2.41
CA TRP A 28 9.85 -1.33 1.36
C TRP A 28 8.45 -1.75 1.77
N GLN A 29 7.50 -0.87 1.58
CA GLN A 29 6.13 -1.04 2.05
C GLN A 29 5.11 -0.70 0.97
N LEU A 30 3.89 -1.18 1.16
CA LEU A 30 2.75 -0.72 0.37
C LEU A 30 2.43 0.73 0.73
N PRO A 31 2.04 1.57 -0.25
CA PRO A 31 1.64 2.93 0.03
C PRO A 31 0.34 2.99 0.82
N GLY A 32 0.16 4.05 1.58
CA GLY A 32 -1.01 4.29 2.41
C GLY A 32 -0.67 5.08 3.66
N GLY A 33 -1.59 5.15 4.57
CA GLY A 33 -1.42 5.89 5.82
C GLY A 33 -2.68 5.94 6.64
N GLY A 34 -2.71 6.85 7.62
CA GLY A 34 -3.84 6.98 8.53
C GLY A 34 -5.05 7.66 7.88
N VAL A 35 -6.22 7.21 8.29
CA VAL A 35 -7.48 7.86 7.94
C VAL A 35 -7.68 9.06 8.85
N GLU A 36 -7.87 10.23 8.27
CA GLU A 36 -8.07 11.46 9.01
C GLU A 36 -9.54 11.66 9.38
N VAL A 37 -9.77 12.51 10.37
CA VAL A 37 -11.13 12.85 10.79
C VAL A 37 -11.91 13.39 9.60
N GLY A 38 -13.11 12.84 9.38
CA GLY A 38 -13.99 13.25 8.29
C GLY A 38 -13.70 12.59 6.95
N GLU A 39 -12.68 11.73 6.85
CA GLU A 39 -12.40 10.99 5.63
C GLU A 39 -13.04 9.61 5.64
N THR A 40 -13.53 9.17 4.50
CA THR A 40 -13.78 7.76 4.26
C THR A 40 -12.45 7.04 4.01
N LEU A 41 -12.46 5.70 4.10
CA LEU A 41 -11.29 4.89 3.77
C LEU A 41 -10.80 5.16 2.33
N VAL A 42 -11.72 5.26 1.38
CA VAL A 42 -11.37 5.49 -0.03
C VAL A 42 -10.80 6.90 -0.23
N GLU A 43 -11.34 7.90 0.47
CA GLU A 43 -10.79 9.26 0.40
C GLU A 43 -9.36 9.31 0.96
N ALA A 44 -9.12 8.65 2.09
CA ALA A 44 -7.77 8.57 2.67
C ALA A 44 -6.81 7.86 1.72
N LEU A 45 -7.22 6.74 1.14
CA LEU A 45 -6.41 6.00 0.18
C LEU A 45 -6.08 6.84 -1.04
N THR A 46 -7.08 7.53 -1.60
CA THR A 46 -6.91 8.40 -2.78
C THR A 46 -5.88 9.49 -2.50
N ARG A 47 -5.98 10.14 -1.35
CA ARG A 47 -5.04 11.18 -0.92
C ARG A 47 -3.62 10.63 -0.77
N GLU A 48 -3.47 9.52 -0.06
CA GLU A 48 -2.16 8.92 0.19
C GLU A 48 -1.48 8.47 -1.10
N LEU A 49 -2.21 7.86 -2.04
CA LEU A 49 -1.64 7.41 -3.31
C LEU A 49 -1.19 8.59 -4.18
N ALA A 50 -1.91 9.71 -4.13
CA ALA A 50 -1.50 10.92 -4.84
C ALA A 50 -0.20 11.49 -4.23
N GLU A 51 -0.13 11.55 -2.90
CA GLU A 51 1.02 12.10 -2.20
C GLU A 51 2.27 11.22 -2.33
N GLU A 52 2.12 9.91 -2.18
CA GLU A 52 3.24 8.98 -2.11
C GLU A 52 3.69 8.43 -3.46
N GLY A 53 2.86 8.53 -4.49
CA GLY A 53 3.17 7.89 -5.76
C GLY A 53 2.76 8.64 -7.01
N ASN A 54 2.13 9.80 -6.90
CA ASN A 54 1.51 10.47 -8.05
C ASN A 54 0.52 9.56 -8.78
N ILE A 55 -0.20 8.73 -8.02
CA ILE A 55 -1.13 7.74 -8.57
C ILE A 55 -2.55 8.21 -8.38
N VAL A 56 -3.34 8.12 -9.46
CA VAL A 56 -4.75 8.50 -9.51
C VAL A 56 -5.56 7.27 -9.87
N LEU A 57 -6.57 6.97 -9.06
CA LEU A 57 -7.48 5.84 -9.33
C LEU A 57 -8.42 6.20 -10.49
N THR A 58 -8.61 5.25 -11.41
CA THR A 58 -9.52 5.42 -12.54
C THR A 58 -10.85 4.69 -12.36
N THR A 59 -10.90 3.75 -11.40
CA THR A 59 -12.12 3.07 -10.96
C THR A 59 -12.08 2.93 -9.44
N PRO A 60 -13.22 2.66 -8.78
CA PRO A 60 -13.22 2.43 -7.34
C PRO A 60 -12.29 1.26 -6.96
N PRO A 61 -11.49 1.40 -5.90
CA PRO A 61 -10.60 0.32 -5.46
C PRO A 61 -11.41 -0.80 -4.80
N LEU A 62 -10.86 -2.01 -4.84
CA LEU A 62 -11.50 -3.19 -4.26
C LEU A 62 -10.96 -3.44 -2.85
N LEU A 63 -11.83 -3.34 -1.84
CA LEU A 63 -11.48 -3.72 -0.48
C LEU A 63 -11.32 -5.24 -0.41
N LYS A 64 -10.11 -5.70 -0.07
CA LYS A 64 -9.80 -7.13 0.01
C LYS A 64 -9.95 -7.67 1.42
N SER A 65 -9.49 -6.94 2.44
CA SER A 65 -9.45 -7.44 3.80
C SER A 65 -9.19 -6.32 4.79
N MET A 66 -9.45 -6.63 6.07
CA MET A 66 -9.13 -5.77 7.20
C MET A 66 -8.20 -6.53 8.13
N HIS A 67 -7.22 -5.83 8.70
CA HIS A 67 -6.20 -6.45 9.53
C HIS A 67 -5.99 -5.67 10.82
N PHE A 68 -5.76 -6.38 11.91
CA PHE A 68 -5.37 -5.77 13.17
C PHE A 68 -3.86 -5.49 13.15
N ASN A 69 -3.49 -4.23 13.32
CA ASN A 69 -2.10 -3.80 13.37
C ASN A 69 -1.67 -3.57 14.82
N ARG A 70 -1.43 -4.66 15.53
CA ARG A 70 -1.09 -4.63 16.97
C ARG A 70 0.25 -3.93 17.26
N HIS A 71 1.13 -3.81 16.27
CA HIS A 71 2.41 -3.12 16.43
C HIS A 71 2.24 -1.60 16.50
N SER A 72 1.15 -1.07 15.93
CA SER A 72 0.84 0.35 15.99
C SER A 72 0.11 0.69 17.30
N SER A 73 -0.99 0.00 17.57
CA SER A 73 -1.72 0.15 18.83
C SER A 73 -2.71 -1.02 19.00
N ASN A 74 -3.29 -1.12 20.22
CA ASN A 74 -4.29 -2.13 20.51
C ASN A 74 -5.61 -1.95 19.77
N ARG A 75 -5.78 -0.86 19.03
CA ARG A 75 -7.02 -0.52 18.32
C ARG A 75 -6.80 -0.26 16.85
N ASP A 76 -5.55 -0.31 16.38
CA ASP A 76 -5.29 0.05 15.00
C ASP A 76 -5.68 -1.08 14.05
N HIS A 77 -6.45 -0.72 13.03
CA HIS A 77 -6.83 -1.62 11.96
C HIS A 77 -6.47 -1.01 10.62
N VAL A 78 -6.13 -1.85 9.67
CA VAL A 78 -5.74 -1.44 8.32
C VAL A 78 -6.71 -2.04 7.31
N GLY A 79 -7.34 -1.18 6.52
CA GLY A 79 -8.09 -1.59 5.35
C GLY A 79 -7.14 -1.80 4.18
N PHE A 80 -7.15 -3.01 3.63
CA PHE A 80 -6.26 -3.40 2.53
C PHE A 80 -7.03 -3.45 1.22
N TYR A 81 -6.55 -2.71 0.23
CA TYR A 81 -7.19 -2.55 -1.08
C TYR A 81 -6.30 -3.08 -2.20
N LEU A 82 -6.92 -3.69 -3.20
CA LEU A 82 -6.28 -4.04 -4.47
C LEU A 82 -6.67 -3.01 -5.52
N ILE A 83 -5.70 -2.49 -6.26
CA ILE A 83 -5.88 -1.46 -7.27
C ILE A 83 -5.19 -1.92 -8.55
N GLU A 84 -6.00 -2.10 -9.61
CA GLU A 84 -5.48 -2.50 -10.92
C GLU A 84 -5.81 -1.51 -12.03
N ASN A 85 -6.62 -0.49 -11.72
CA ASN A 85 -7.00 0.55 -12.68
C ASN A 85 -6.58 1.91 -12.12
N PHE A 86 -5.54 2.46 -12.69
CA PHE A 86 -4.92 3.69 -12.20
C PHE A 86 -4.10 4.36 -13.29
N ASN A 87 -3.77 5.63 -13.08
CA ASN A 87 -2.77 6.35 -13.86
C ASN A 87 -1.71 6.89 -12.92
N GLN A 88 -0.45 6.82 -13.32
CA GLN A 88 0.63 7.54 -12.66
C GLN A 88 0.95 8.78 -13.49
N THR A 89 0.75 9.96 -12.91
CA THR A 89 0.89 11.23 -13.64
C THR A 89 2.35 11.59 -13.90
N ALA A 90 3.25 11.14 -13.02
CA ALA A 90 4.70 11.30 -13.15
C ALA A 90 5.39 10.30 -12.21
N PRO A 91 6.65 9.93 -12.48
CA PRO A 91 7.42 9.16 -11.50
C PRO A 91 7.49 9.91 -10.18
N LYS A 92 7.42 9.19 -9.08
CA LYS A 92 7.54 9.81 -7.76
C LYS A 92 9.01 10.08 -7.45
N LEU A 93 9.35 11.35 -7.30
CA LEU A 93 10.69 11.76 -6.88
C LEU A 93 10.81 11.75 -5.36
N PRO A 94 12.01 11.53 -4.81
CA PRO A 94 12.22 11.59 -3.37
C PRO A 94 11.79 12.93 -2.78
N ASP A 95 11.26 12.88 -1.56
CA ASP A 95 10.95 14.07 -0.77
C ASP A 95 11.33 13.81 0.69
N HIS A 96 10.89 14.68 1.62
CA HIS A 96 11.28 14.53 3.02
C HIS A 96 10.63 13.33 3.72
N GLU A 97 9.56 12.76 3.17
CA GLU A 97 8.89 11.57 3.71
C GLU A 97 9.25 10.31 2.95
N ILE A 98 9.31 10.39 1.62
CA ILE A 98 9.52 9.25 0.73
C ILE A 98 10.95 9.28 0.20
N ALA A 99 11.77 8.31 0.60
CA ALA A 99 13.14 8.18 0.14
C ALA A 99 13.20 7.66 -1.29
N GLU A 100 12.39 6.66 -1.61
CA GLU A 100 12.28 6.08 -2.93
C GLU A 100 10.87 5.51 -3.13
N ALA A 101 10.43 5.45 -4.39
CA ALA A 101 9.17 4.84 -4.76
C ALA A 101 9.24 4.35 -6.20
N GLY A 102 8.57 3.24 -6.50
CA GLY A 102 8.54 2.73 -7.86
C GLY A 102 7.84 1.38 -7.97
N PHE A 103 7.73 0.92 -9.20
CA PHE A 103 7.16 -0.39 -9.51
C PHE A 103 8.25 -1.45 -9.54
N PHE A 104 7.98 -2.59 -8.91
CA PHE A 104 8.90 -3.73 -8.84
C PHE A 104 8.20 -4.97 -9.35
N PRO A 105 8.86 -5.76 -10.24
CA PRO A 105 8.30 -7.03 -10.67
C PRO A 105 8.06 -7.96 -9.49
N LEU A 106 6.96 -8.71 -9.53
CA LEU A 106 6.62 -9.65 -8.45
C LEU A 106 7.68 -10.74 -8.24
N ASP A 107 8.42 -11.07 -9.29
CA ASP A 107 9.51 -12.06 -9.21
C ASP A 107 10.86 -11.45 -8.83
N ARG A 108 10.94 -10.13 -8.62
CA ARG A 108 12.18 -9.42 -8.24
C ARG A 108 11.88 -8.29 -7.26
N LEU A 109 11.22 -8.63 -6.17
CA LEU A 109 10.93 -7.67 -5.12
C LEU A 109 12.21 -7.20 -4.43
N PRO A 110 12.26 -5.96 -3.92
CA PRO A 110 13.42 -5.48 -3.18
C PRO A 110 13.73 -6.38 -1.98
N LYS A 111 15.01 -6.52 -1.68
CA LYS A 111 15.48 -7.38 -0.57
C LYS A 111 14.85 -7.02 0.77
N ASP A 112 14.64 -5.74 1.02
CA ASP A 112 14.14 -5.25 2.30
C ASP A 112 12.63 -5.01 2.29
N THR A 113 11.88 -5.76 1.48
CA THR A 113 10.42 -5.72 1.51
C THR A 113 9.92 -6.24 2.86
N THR A 114 9.06 -5.46 3.52
CA THR A 114 8.62 -5.79 4.88
C THR A 114 7.82 -7.09 4.94
N PRO A 115 7.85 -7.80 6.09
CA PRO A 115 7.06 -9.02 6.25
C PRO A 115 5.57 -8.82 6.02
N ALA A 116 4.99 -7.72 6.48
CA ALA A 116 3.57 -7.42 6.27
C ALA A 116 3.25 -7.29 4.78
N THR A 117 4.11 -6.62 4.02
CA THR A 117 3.96 -6.48 2.57
C THR A 117 4.03 -7.84 1.88
N LEU A 118 5.00 -8.68 2.26
CA LEU A 118 5.13 -10.03 1.69
C LEU A 118 3.90 -10.89 1.98
N ARG A 119 3.32 -10.77 3.18
CA ARG A 119 2.09 -11.49 3.52
C ARG A 119 0.93 -11.08 2.63
N ARG A 120 0.75 -9.78 2.41
CA ARG A 120 -0.34 -9.28 1.54
C ARG A 120 -0.17 -9.74 0.10
N ILE A 121 1.06 -9.73 -0.39
CA ILE A 121 1.37 -10.24 -1.74
C ILE A 121 1.01 -11.73 -1.85
N ALA A 122 1.38 -12.53 -0.88
CA ALA A 122 1.08 -13.96 -0.88
C ALA A 122 -0.43 -14.23 -0.79
N GLU A 123 -1.16 -13.45 -0.01
CA GLU A 123 -2.61 -13.57 0.11
C GLU A 123 -3.32 -13.26 -1.22
N VAL A 124 -2.83 -12.27 -1.95
CA VAL A 124 -3.43 -11.86 -3.24
C VAL A 124 -3.04 -12.80 -4.38
N PHE A 125 -1.75 -13.12 -4.50
CA PHE A 125 -1.21 -13.77 -5.69
C PHE A 125 -0.90 -15.25 -5.52
N ALA A 126 -0.70 -15.74 -4.30
CA ALA A 126 -0.37 -17.13 -4.03
C ALA A 126 -1.49 -17.93 -3.34
N GLY A 127 -2.66 -17.32 -3.12
CA GLY A 127 -3.80 -18.00 -2.52
C GLY A 127 -3.63 -18.35 -1.05
N GLU A 128 -2.71 -17.71 -0.34
CA GLU A 128 -2.54 -17.89 1.10
C GLU A 128 -3.80 -17.44 1.85
N LEU A 129 -4.10 -18.10 2.97
CA LEU A 129 -5.18 -17.68 3.84
C LEU A 129 -4.93 -16.29 4.40
N VAL A 130 -5.97 -15.45 4.36
CA VAL A 130 -5.88 -14.07 4.86
C VAL A 130 -5.68 -14.09 6.37
N SER A 131 -4.58 -13.50 6.84
CA SER A 131 -4.32 -13.33 8.26
C SER A 131 -5.18 -12.20 8.84
N PRO A 132 -5.72 -12.34 10.06
CA PRO A 132 -6.37 -11.21 10.73
C PRO A 132 -5.38 -10.13 11.18
N TYR A 133 -4.10 -10.41 11.12
CA TYR A 133 -3.04 -9.47 11.54
C TYR A 133 -2.34 -8.83 10.35
N TRP A 134 -1.99 -7.57 10.52
CA TRP A 134 -1.21 -6.84 9.52
C TRP A 134 0.26 -7.32 9.53
#